data_494e03a245bc9a829a3840d56577ec69
#
_entry.id   494e03a245bc9a829a3840d56577ec69
#
_cell.length_a   1.000
_cell.length_b   1.000
_cell.length_c   1.000
_cell.angle_alpha   90.00
_cell.angle_beta   90.00
_cell.angle_gamma   90.00
#
_symmetry.space_group_name_H-M   'P 1'
#
loop_
_entity.id
_entity.type
_entity.pdbx_description
1 polymer ?
#
loop_
_entity_poly.entity_id
_entity_poly.type
_entity_poly.pdbx_seq_one_letter_code
_entity_poly.pdbx_strand_id
1 'polypeptide(L)'
;MGIRQILVLTCLLGLSACGFQLRGNATLPFDSVYVEGGQDLAVGMQRAIRPTATKVTSSAQDAQAVLQILSESREKRILALNSAGRVSEFRLLYRVDFKVTDKAGRELLSPQQIELRRDITFNDSQTLAKESEEALLYRDMQNDAVQQIFRRMSAISK
;
A
#
# COMPACT_ATOMS: atom_id res chain seq x y z
N MET A 1 24.96 33.99 36.58
CA MET A 1 24.51 33.31 35.34
C MET A 1 24.41 34.41 34.27
N GLY A 2 25.27 34.37 33.25
CA GLY A 2 25.35 35.45 32.26
C GLY A 2 24.27 35.27 31.19
N ILE A 3 23.82 36.39 30.61
CA ILE A 3 22.82 36.44 29.52
C ILE A 3 23.09 35.44 28.41
N ARG A 4 24.37 35.13 28.10
CA ARG A 4 24.78 34.10 27.12
C ARG A 4 24.34 32.69 27.49
N GLN A 5 24.35 32.33 28.76
CA GLN A 5 23.94 31.00 29.28
C GLN A 5 22.41 30.84 29.18
N ILE A 6 21.66 31.92 29.46
CA ILE A 6 20.19 31.91 29.33
C ILE A 6 19.79 31.77 27.86
N LEU A 7 20.47 32.44 26.94
CA LEU A 7 20.20 32.38 25.49
C LEU A 7 20.45 31.00 24.91
N VAL A 8 21.53 30.31 25.34
CA VAL A 8 21.84 28.95 24.91
C VAL A 8 20.80 27.95 25.48
N LEU A 9 20.37 28.14 26.73
CA LEU A 9 19.38 27.27 27.37
C LEU A 9 18.01 27.40 26.68
N THR A 10 17.62 28.64 26.27
CA THR A 10 16.38 28.90 25.54
C THR A 10 16.40 28.31 24.13
N CYS A 11 17.54 28.35 23.42
CA CYS A 11 17.69 27.70 22.12
C CYS A 11 17.62 26.16 22.23
N LEU A 12 18.19 25.54 23.26
CA LEU A 12 18.11 24.08 23.45
C LEU A 12 16.67 23.61 23.74
N LEU A 13 15.89 24.38 24.50
CA LEU A 13 14.48 24.09 24.75
C LEU A 13 13.60 24.25 23.51
N GLY A 14 13.94 25.15 22.58
CA GLY A 14 13.22 25.34 21.32
C GLY A 14 13.40 24.19 20.31
N LEU A 15 14.51 23.45 20.34
CA LEU A 15 14.75 22.31 19.44
C LEU A 15 13.96 21.04 19.84
N SER A 16 13.48 20.96 21.08
CA SER A 16 12.63 19.82 21.53
C SER A 16 11.18 19.94 21.08
N ALA A 17 10.75 21.09 20.55
CA ALA A 17 9.37 21.36 20.14
C ALA A 17 9.03 20.85 18.73
N CYS A 18 10.01 20.35 17.94
CA CYS A 18 9.73 19.59 16.75
C CYS A 18 9.24 18.19 17.17
N GLY A 19 7.97 18.10 17.57
CA GLY A 19 7.29 16.84 17.86
C GLY A 19 7.30 15.93 16.63
N PHE A 20 8.39 15.20 16.42
CA PHE A 20 8.44 14.11 15.46
C PHE A 20 7.56 12.99 15.99
N GLN A 21 6.25 13.13 15.77
CA GLN A 21 5.30 12.05 16.04
C GLN A 21 5.60 10.95 15.03
N LEU A 22 6.24 9.89 15.47
CA LEU A 22 6.22 8.60 14.76
C LEU A 22 4.77 8.35 14.37
N ARG A 23 4.51 8.25 13.07
CA ARG A 23 3.19 7.99 12.48
C ARG A 23 2.59 6.81 13.24
N GLY A 24 1.65 7.10 14.15
CA GLY A 24 1.01 6.08 14.97
C GLY A 24 0.49 4.97 14.08
N ASN A 25 0.58 3.73 14.55
CA ASN A 25 0.04 2.58 13.83
C ASN A 25 -1.42 2.89 13.52
N ALA A 26 -1.74 3.08 12.22
CA ALA A 26 -3.12 3.28 11.82
C ALA A 26 -3.90 2.04 12.30
N THR A 27 -4.89 2.27 13.14
CA THR A 27 -5.76 1.22 13.66
C THR A 27 -6.96 1.07 12.75
N LEU A 28 -7.38 -0.16 12.50
CA LEU A 28 -8.64 -0.39 11.80
C LEU A 28 -9.81 -0.21 12.79
N PRO A 29 -10.97 0.31 12.35
CA PRO A 29 -12.15 0.47 13.21
C PRO A 29 -12.90 -0.84 13.48
N PHE A 30 -12.29 -1.99 13.19
CA PHE A 30 -12.86 -3.33 13.29
C PHE A 30 -12.05 -4.19 14.26
N ASP A 31 -12.73 -5.00 15.08
CA ASP A 31 -12.09 -5.97 15.97
C ASP A 31 -11.62 -7.21 15.18
N SER A 32 -12.29 -7.52 14.06
CA SER A 32 -11.95 -8.65 13.21
C SER A 32 -12.20 -8.37 11.72
N VAL A 33 -11.32 -8.90 10.86
CA VAL A 33 -11.37 -8.75 9.40
C VAL A 33 -11.08 -10.09 8.74
N TYR A 34 -11.90 -10.42 7.74
CA TYR A 34 -11.64 -11.49 6.78
C TYR A 34 -11.19 -10.88 5.45
N VAL A 35 -10.18 -11.48 4.81
CA VAL A 35 -9.68 -11.06 3.49
C VAL A 35 -10.03 -12.14 2.47
N GLU A 36 -10.86 -11.77 1.50
CA GLU A 36 -11.37 -12.64 0.45
C GLU A 36 -10.77 -12.27 -0.92
N GLY A 37 -10.34 -13.27 -1.69
CA GLY A 37 -9.76 -13.08 -3.02
C GLY A 37 -8.30 -12.63 -3.00
N GLY A 38 -7.70 -12.44 -4.21
CA GLY A 38 -6.38 -11.86 -4.41
C GLY A 38 -5.24 -12.60 -3.70
N GLN A 39 -4.71 -13.68 -4.28
CA GLN A 39 -3.77 -14.59 -3.61
C GLN A 39 -2.60 -13.86 -2.92
N ASP A 40 -1.75 -13.18 -3.67
CA ASP A 40 -0.56 -12.52 -3.13
C ASP A 40 -0.90 -11.24 -2.37
N LEU A 41 -1.88 -10.48 -2.85
CA LEU A 41 -2.37 -9.27 -2.21
C LEU A 41 -3.06 -9.57 -0.87
N ALA A 42 -3.84 -10.67 -0.79
CA ALA A 42 -4.47 -11.12 0.45
C ALA A 42 -3.42 -11.44 1.53
N VAL A 43 -2.35 -12.14 1.16
CA VAL A 43 -1.23 -12.43 2.08
C VAL A 43 -0.58 -11.12 2.55
N GLY A 44 -0.40 -10.15 1.65
CA GLY A 44 0.11 -8.82 1.97
C GLY A 44 -0.79 -8.08 2.96
N MET A 45 -2.11 -8.09 2.72
CA MET A 45 -3.10 -7.47 3.61
C MET A 45 -3.13 -8.13 4.99
N GLN A 46 -3.17 -9.46 5.06
CA GLN A 46 -3.11 -10.18 6.34
C GLN A 46 -1.84 -9.84 7.14
N ARG A 47 -0.69 -9.73 6.46
CA ARG A 47 0.58 -9.34 7.07
C ARG A 47 0.55 -7.91 7.58
N ALA A 48 -0.10 -6.99 6.86
CA ALA A 48 -0.25 -5.59 7.27
C ALA A 48 -1.21 -5.43 8.47
N ILE A 49 -2.24 -6.28 8.58
CA ILE A 49 -3.24 -6.25 9.66
C ILE A 49 -2.69 -6.89 10.95
N ARG A 50 -1.93 -7.97 10.86
CA ARG A 50 -1.42 -8.74 12.03
C ARG A 50 -0.78 -7.92 13.17
N PRO A 51 0.03 -6.87 12.91
CA PRO A 51 0.64 -6.07 13.98
C PRO A 51 -0.33 -5.07 14.63
N THR A 52 -1.58 -5.00 14.17
CA THR A 52 -2.62 -4.13 14.74
C THR A 52 -3.44 -4.87 15.81
N ALA A 53 -4.35 -4.17 16.48
CA ALA A 53 -5.29 -4.78 17.43
C ALA A 53 -6.38 -5.62 16.72
N THR A 54 -6.51 -5.51 15.38
CA THR A 54 -7.52 -6.20 14.59
C THR A 54 -7.13 -7.66 14.34
N LYS A 55 -8.04 -8.58 14.64
CA LYS A 55 -7.83 -10.01 14.40
C LYS A 55 -8.15 -10.38 12.95
N VAL A 56 -7.25 -11.11 12.29
CA VAL A 56 -7.55 -11.73 10.98
C VAL A 56 -8.26 -13.06 11.23
N THR A 57 -9.46 -13.22 10.65
CA THR A 57 -10.26 -14.45 10.74
C THR A 57 -10.07 -15.32 9.50
N SER A 58 -10.41 -16.60 9.62
CA SER A 58 -10.40 -17.57 8.51
C SER A 58 -11.75 -17.68 7.78
N SER A 59 -12.78 -17.01 8.29
CA SER A 59 -14.15 -17.06 7.75
C SER A 59 -14.78 -15.66 7.77
N ALA A 60 -15.56 -15.36 6.73
CA ALA A 60 -16.33 -14.13 6.65
C ALA A 60 -17.40 -14.03 7.75
N GLN A 61 -17.93 -15.17 8.21
CA GLN A 61 -18.97 -15.22 9.25
C GLN A 61 -18.45 -14.77 10.62
N ASP A 62 -17.15 -14.97 10.89
CA ASP A 62 -16.50 -14.60 12.15
C ASP A 62 -15.90 -13.19 12.11
N ALA A 63 -16.02 -12.50 10.96
CA ALA A 63 -15.44 -11.18 10.76
C ALA A 63 -16.47 -10.08 10.98
N GLN A 64 -16.03 -8.96 11.55
CA GLN A 64 -16.79 -7.71 11.60
C GLN A 64 -16.80 -7.02 10.23
N ALA A 65 -15.69 -7.10 9.51
CA ALA A 65 -15.54 -6.57 8.16
C ALA A 65 -14.93 -7.63 7.23
N VAL A 66 -15.39 -7.63 5.99
CA VAL A 66 -14.90 -8.50 4.90
C VAL A 66 -14.28 -7.62 3.84
N LEU A 67 -12.97 -7.67 3.69
CA LEU A 67 -12.27 -7.08 2.56
C LEU A 67 -12.36 -8.03 1.37
N GLN A 68 -13.07 -7.63 0.33
CA GLN A 68 -13.20 -8.40 -0.91
C GLN A 68 -12.31 -7.80 -2.00
N ILE A 69 -11.35 -8.56 -2.48
CA ILE A 69 -10.53 -8.21 -3.63
C ILE A 69 -11.26 -8.73 -4.88
N LEU A 70 -11.86 -7.82 -5.63
CA LEU A 70 -12.73 -8.12 -6.77
C LEU A 70 -11.90 -8.46 -8.00
N SER A 71 -10.80 -7.74 -8.22
CA SER A 71 -9.84 -8.01 -9.29
C SER A 71 -8.44 -7.59 -8.89
N GLU A 72 -7.45 -8.29 -9.44
CA GLU A 72 -6.03 -7.95 -9.36
C GLU A 72 -5.42 -8.21 -10.74
N SER A 73 -4.78 -7.20 -11.35
CA SER A 73 -4.17 -7.34 -12.67
C SER A 73 -2.83 -6.65 -12.77
N ARG A 74 -1.94 -7.27 -13.55
CA ARG A 74 -0.64 -6.75 -13.95
C ARG A 74 -0.61 -6.62 -15.47
N GLU A 75 -0.20 -5.48 -15.96
CA GLU A 75 -0.13 -5.21 -17.39
C GLU A 75 1.19 -4.52 -17.71
N LYS A 76 1.81 -4.92 -18.83
CA LYS A 76 3.03 -4.31 -19.36
C LYS A 76 2.71 -3.76 -20.75
N ARG A 77 2.91 -2.46 -20.92
CA ARG A 77 2.66 -1.76 -22.21
C ARG A 77 3.97 -1.16 -22.73
N ILE A 78 4.13 -1.15 -24.03
CA ILE A 78 5.22 -0.40 -24.68
C ILE A 78 4.94 1.09 -24.46
N LEU A 79 5.92 1.80 -23.91
CA LEU A 79 5.86 3.24 -23.67
C LEU A 79 6.63 4.01 -24.77
N ALA A 80 7.81 3.54 -25.14
CA ALA A 80 8.66 4.20 -26.13
C ALA A 80 9.42 3.21 -27.01
N LEU A 81 9.71 3.64 -28.24
CA LEU A 81 10.62 2.97 -29.16
C LEU A 81 11.85 3.87 -29.38
N ASN A 82 12.99 3.25 -29.62
CA ASN A 82 14.21 3.97 -30.04
C ASN A 82 14.20 4.31 -31.53
N SER A 83 15.23 5.02 -32.01
CA SER A 83 15.35 5.42 -33.43
C SER A 83 15.42 4.24 -34.43
N ALA A 84 15.74 3.04 -33.95
CA ALA A 84 15.76 1.81 -34.75
C ALA A 84 14.42 1.04 -34.68
N GLY A 85 13.36 1.60 -34.10
CA GLY A 85 12.04 0.97 -33.95
C GLY A 85 11.98 -0.14 -32.91
N ARG A 86 13.01 -0.31 -32.07
CA ARG A 86 13.02 -1.30 -30.98
C ARG A 86 12.49 -0.67 -29.70
N VAL A 87 11.88 -1.48 -28.85
CA VAL A 87 11.36 -1.02 -27.54
C VAL A 87 12.53 -0.50 -26.71
N SER A 88 12.36 0.71 -26.17
CA SER A 88 13.32 1.36 -25.24
C SER A 88 12.74 1.53 -23.84
N GLU A 89 11.38 1.59 -23.71
CA GLU A 89 10.74 1.75 -22.43
C GLU A 89 9.41 0.98 -22.39
N PHE A 90 9.11 0.39 -21.23
CA PHE A 90 7.81 -0.16 -20.91
C PHE A 90 7.18 0.60 -19.75
N ARG A 91 5.84 0.66 -19.76
CA ARG A 91 5.02 1.03 -18.62
C ARG A 91 4.43 -0.20 -17.99
N LEU A 92 4.67 -0.37 -16.70
CA LEU A 92 4.07 -1.39 -15.85
C LEU A 92 2.85 -0.80 -15.17
N LEU A 93 1.74 -1.52 -15.23
CA LEU A 93 0.47 -1.14 -14.60
C LEU A 93 0.09 -2.25 -13.61
N TYR A 94 -0.30 -1.84 -12.42
CA TYR A 94 -0.87 -2.73 -11.42
C TYR A 94 -2.20 -2.16 -10.95
N ARG A 95 -3.28 -2.92 -11.12
CA ARG A 95 -4.64 -2.51 -10.77
C ARG A 95 -5.24 -3.48 -9.78
N VAL A 96 -5.96 -2.91 -8.83
CA VAL A 96 -6.72 -3.65 -7.83
C VAL A 96 -8.08 -2.99 -7.69
N ASP A 97 -9.15 -3.79 -7.82
CA ASP A 97 -10.51 -3.40 -7.46
C ASP A 97 -10.90 -4.14 -6.18
N PHE A 98 -11.42 -3.40 -5.22
CA PHE A 98 -11.80 -3.96 -3.92
C PHE A 98 -13.00 -3.22 -3.32
N LYS A 99 -13.67 -3.86 -2.38
CA LYS A 99 -14.70 -3.28 -1.52
C LYS A 99 -14.60 -3.83 -0.11
N VAL A 100 -15.29 -3.20 0.84
CA VAL A 100 -15.40 -3.70 2.20
C VAL A 100 -16.87 -3.80 2.56
N THR A 101 -17.28 -4.95 3.08
CA THR A 101 -18.63 -5.19 3.57
C THR A 101 -18.60 -5.63 5.02
N ASP A 102 -19.74 -5.58 5.70
CA ASP A 102 -19.93 -6.32 6.95
C ASP A 102 -20.27 -7.80 6.68
N LYS A 103 -20.40 -8.59 7.73
CA LYS A 103 -20.79 -10.02 7.65
C LYS A 103 -22.18 -10.26 7.04
N ALA A 104 -23.04 -9.24 7.02
CA ALA A 104 -24.37 -9.31 6.42
C ALA A 104 -24.37 -8.86 4.94
N GLY A 105 -23.21 -8.50 4.39
CA GLY A 105 -23.05 -8.03 3.02
C GLY A 105 -23.35 -6.55 2.81
N ARG A 106 -23.63 -5.77 3.88
CA ARG A 106 -23.82 -4.31 3.75
C ARG A 106 -22.48 -3.64 3.45
N GLU A 107 -22.47 -2.71 2.51
CA GLU A 107 -21.27 -1.99 2.15
C GLU A 107 -20.80 -1.04 3.27
N LEU A 108 -19.57 -1.24 3.72
CA LEU A 108 -18.85 -0.33 4.61
C LEU A 108 -17.93 0.60 3.80
N LEU A 109 -17.44 0.13 2.67
CA LEU A 109 -16.74 0.89 1.65
C LEU A 109 -17.18 0.36 0.29
N SER A 110 -17.75 1.25 -0.53
CA SER A 110 -18.17 0.93 -1.90
C SER A 110 -16.96 0.54 -2.77
N PRO A 111 -17.18 -0.13 -3.92
CA PRO A 111 -16.10 -0.54 -4.80
C PRO A 111 -15.13 0.58 -5.12
N GLN A 112 -13.85 0.34 -4.90
CA GLN A 112 -12.74 1.26 -5.11
C GLN A 112 -11.73 0.63 -6.05
N GLN A 113 -11.09 1.47 -6.87
CA GLN A 113 -9.96 1.08 -7.68
C GLN A 113 -8.67 1.74 -7.19
N ILE A 114 -7.58 0.99 -7.23
CA ILE A 114 -6.20 1.48 -7.13
C ILE A 114 -5.51 1.15 -8.44
N GLU A 115 -4.90 2.14 -9.07
CA GLU A 115 -4.03 1.97 -10.22
C GLU A 115 -2.65 2.55 -9.88
N LEU A 116 -1.63 1.73 -10.01
CA LEU A 116 -0.23 2.10 -9.82
C LEU A 116 0.53 1.91 -11.13
N ARG A 117 1.49 2.81 -11.38
CA ARG A 117 2.28 2.83 -12.61
C ARG A 117 3.75 2.96 -12.28
N ARG A 118 4.59 2.24 -13.04
CA ARG A 118 6.06 2.40 -13.03
C ARG A 118 6.55 2.30 -14.46
N ASP A 119 7.49 3.17 -14.81
CA ASP A 119 8.14 3.10 -16.11
C ASP A 119 9.52 2.44 -15.93
N ILE A 120 9.89 1.57 -16.87
CA ILE A 120 11.16 0.84 -16.85
C ILE A 120 11.83 0.96 -18.22
N THR A 121 13.10 1.35 -18.22
CA THR A 121 13.91 1.32 -19.44
C THR A 121 14.22 -0.13 -19.81
N PHE A 122 14.25 -0.40 -21.11
CA PHE A 122 14.52 -1.73 -21.63
C PHE A 122 15.70 -1.72 -22.61
N ASN A 123 16.54 -2.74 -22.51
CA ASN A 123 17.64 -2.99 -23.41
C ASN A 123 17.78 -4.51 -23.61
N ASP A 124 17.76 -4.95 -24.87
CA ASP A 124 17.83 -6.38 -25.24
C ASP A 124 19.07 -7.09 -24.68
N SER A 125 20.19 -6.35 -24.49
CA SER A 125 21.44 -6.93 -23.97
C SER A 125 21.38 -7.26 -22.45
N GLN A 126 20.32 -6.83 -21.75
CA GLN A 126 20.19 -6.97 -20.30
C GLN A 126 18.86 -7.60 -19.88
N THR A 127 18.28 -8.44 -20.73
CA THR A 127 16.92 -8.99 -20.56
C THR A 127 16.69 -9.61 -19.17
N LEU A 128 17.57 -10.50 -18.69
CA LEU A 128 17.43 -11.14 -17.38
C LEU A 128 17.46 -10.16 -16.20
N ALA A 129 18.33 -9.14 -16.29
CA ALA A 129 18.37 -8.09 -15.26
C ALA A 129 17.08 -7.26 -15.27
N LYS A 130 16.53 -6.97 -16.46
CA LYS A 130 15.29 -6.22 -16.61
C LYS A 130 14.05 -7.00 -16.18
N GLU A 131 14.01 -8.30 -16.38
CA GLU A 131 12.95 -9.19 -15.84
C GLU A 131 12.96 -9.21 -14.30
N SER A 132 14.15 -9.24 -13.69
CA SER A 132 14.30 -9.19 -12.24
C SER A 132 13.87 -7.82 -11.68
N GLU A 133 14.22 -6.72 -12.36
CA GLU A 133 13.79 -5.36 -12.01
C GLU A 133 12.26 -5.21 -12.13
N GLU A 134 11.67 -5.72 -13.21
CA GLU A 134 10.21 -5.73 -13.40
C GLU A 134 9.48 -6.45 -12.26
N ALA A 135 9.97 -7.65 -11.89
CA ALA A 135 9.38 -8.42 -10.79
C ALA A 135 9.45 -7.67 -9.45
N LEU A 136 10.56 -6.96 -9.21
CA LEU A 136 10.72 -6.11 -8.02
C LEU A 136 9.74 -4.94 -8.03
N LEU A 137 9.60 -4.25 -9.17
CA LEU A 137 8.66 -3.12 -9.32
C LEU A 137 7.20 -3.55 -9.10
N TYR A 138 6.79 -4.72 -9.61
CA TYR A 138 5.45 -5.24 -9.33
C TYR A 138 5.24 -5.55 -7.85
N ARG A 139 6.25 -6.08 -7.16
CA ARG A 139 6.21 -6.34 -5.71
C ARG A 139 6.08 -5.03 -4.93
N ASP A 140 6.81 -4.00 -5.32
CA ASP A 140 6.72 -2.68 -4.69
C ASP A 140 5.35 -2.04 -4.91
N MET A 141 4.79 -2.11 -6.13
CA MET A 141 3.43 -1.64 -6.42
C MET A 141 2.38 -2.41 -5.59
N GLN A 142 2.54 -3.72 -5.43
CA GLN A 142 1.66 -4.52 -4.57
C GLN A 142 1.73 -4.07 -3.11
N ASN A 143 2.93 -3.81 -2.58
CA ASN A 143 3.10 -3.27 -1.23
C ASN A 143 2.46 -1.88 -1.08
N ASP A 144 2.60 -1.01 -2.09
CA ASP A 144 1.94 0.30 -2.13
C ASP A 144 0.41 0.16 -2.13
N ALA A 145 -0.14 -0.80 -2.89
CA ALA A 145 -1.58 -1.09 -2.92
C ALA A 145 -2.07 -1.55 -1.54
N VAL A 146 -1.36 -2.48 -0.89
CA VAL A 146 -1.66 -2.92 0.49
C VAL A 146 -1.76 -1.73 1.44
N GLN A 147 -0.79 -0.81 1.40
CA GLN A 147 -0.80 0.37 2.25
C GLN A 147 -1.96 1.32 1.92
N GLN A 148 -2.33 1.46 0.65
CA GLN A 148 -3.47 2.29 0.26
C GLN A 148 -4.80 1.68 0.70
N ILE A 149 -4.99 0.37 0.51
CA ILE A 149 -6.19 -0.35 0.99
C ILE A 149 -6.30 -0.19 2.51
N PHE A 150 -5.22 -0.45 3.24
CA PHE A 150 -5.19 -0.34 4.69
C PHE A 150 -5.59 1.06 5.16
N ARG A 151 -5.06 2.13 4.54
CA ARG A 151 -5.44 3.51 4.86
C ARG A 151 -6.92 3.81 4.59
N ARG A 152 -7.48 3.30 3.47
CA ARG A 152 -8.90 3.50 3.15
C ARG A 152 -9.79 2.75 4.13
N MET A 153 -9.40 1.54 4.55
CA MET A 153 -10.10 0.78 5.59
C MET A 153 -10.06 1.49 6.96
N SER A 154 -8.92 2.08 7.33
CA SER A 154 -8.78 2.80 8.59
C SER A 154 -9.58 4.11 8.65
N ALA A 155 -10.00 4.65 7.52
CA ALA A 155 -10.82 5.85 7.41
C ALA A 155 -12.33 5.56 7.42
N ILE A 156 -12.75 4.28 7.48
CA ILE A 156 -14.17 3.91 7.58
C ILE A 156 -14.68 4.33 8.96
N SER A 157 -15.73 5.16 8.98
CA SER A 157 -16.41 5.54 10.23
C SER A 157 -17.25 4.38 10.75
N LYS A 158 -17.24 4.18 12.08
CA LYS A 158 -18.20 3.27 12.74
C LYS A 158 -19.59 3.85 12.72
#